data_59a685b10405edd2f8f9c28151d3feb4
#
_entry.id   59a685b10405edd2f8f9c28151d3feb4
#
_cell.length_a   1.000
_cell.length_b   1.000
_cell.length_c   1.000
_cell.angle_alpha   90.00
_cell.angle_beta   90.00
_cell.angle_gamma   90.00
#
_symmetry.space_group_name_H-M   'P 1'
#
loop_
_entity.id
_entity.type
_entity.pdbx_description
1 polymer ?
#
loop_
_entity_poly.entity_id
_entity_poly.type
_entity_poly.pdbx_seq_one_letter_code
_entity_poly.pdbx_strand_id
1 'polypeptide(L)'
;MVGWIQTTQPEAWSSIEQTHGANARKVVGERLRRTLADHGTLHVLRHGFEMLGLRRPIAMVQFKPALAMNAELQAKYAANRLRVVRQLRYSQHHENCLDLGLFVNGIPVATCEIKTDYTQAVEDAVLQYRKDRPPRVAGSNAVEPLLAFPQGALVHFALSNSAVRMTTKLDGFDTVFLPLDQGDAGAAGNPPNPQGYATDYLWKQVWARDSWLEILGRYIVPRKNDARQLVNTIFPRYHQLDATRAIVAAVRRDGPGDKYLIQHSAGSGKTNSIAWTAHFLADLHDADNRKVFDTVVVVSDRTVLDDQLQEAITGFERTQGVVAVVKGEGASKSQELAEALAAGKKIVVCTLQTFPRALDKVRELAETRLANSSALICWFRCVRTASAAMSFTCIGCFASIKIWRAASSNGESSAPIVAPSIWVPVQRSMPRRFTQA
;
A
#
# COMPACT_ATOMS: atom_id res chain seq x y z
N MET A 1 -7.05 23.64 5.06
CA MET A 1 -6.11 23.74 3.93
C MET A 1 -5.14 24.89 4.12
N VAL A 2 -5.53 26.13 3.88
CA VAL A 2 -4.62 27.30 3.91
C VAL A 2 -3.79 27.38 5.20
N GLY A 3 -4.40 27.25 6.38
CA GLY A 3 -3.64 27.30 7.63
C GLY A 3 -2.59 26.21 7.81
N TRP A 4 -2.71 25.04 7.14
CA TRP A 4 -1.65 24.05 7.12
C TRP A 4 -0.49 24.48 6.22
N ILE A 5 -0.79 25.04 5.03
CA ILE A 5 0.23 25.56 4.12
C ILE A 5 1.01 26.70 4.79
N GLN A 6 0.32 27.64 5.42
CA GLN A 6 0.94 28.75 6.16
C GLN A 6 1.90 28.27 7.26
N THR A 7 1.48 27.24 8.02
CA THR A 7 2.28 26.69 9.11
C THR A 7 3.49 25.90 8.63
N THR A 8 3.36 25.13 7.55
CA THR A 8 4.40 24.15 7.12
C THR A 8 5.24 24.61 5.96
N GLN A 9 4.82 25.66 5.23
CA GLN A 9 5.46 26.22 4.04
C GLN A 9 5.37 27.77 4.05
N PRO A 10 5.85 28.45 5.09
CA PRO A 10 5.65 29.90 5.27
C PRO A 10 6.28 30.73 4.15
N GLU A 11 7.45 30.33 3.65
CA GLU A 11 8.13 31.03 2.55
C GLU A 11 7.32 30.98 1.25
N ALA A 12 6.80 29.80 0.91
CA ALA A 12 5.94 29.63 -0.26
C ALA A 12 4.65 30.46 -0.12
N TRP A 13 4.05 30.45 1.08
CA TRP A 13 2.86 31.25 1.33
C TRP A 13 3.13 32.75 1.24
N SER A 14 4.22 33.25 1.82
CA SER A 14 4.63 34.64 1.73
C SER A 14 4.82 35.11 0.28
N SER A 15 5.47 34.29 -0.54
CA SER A 15 5.63 34.58 -1.97
C SER A 15 4.29 34.67 -2.72
N ILE A 16 3.34 33.80 -2.39
CA ILE A 16 1.98 33.85 -2.95
C ILE A 16 1.24 35.12 -2.52
N GLU A 17 1.34 35.48 -1.24
CA GLU A 17 0.72 36.71 -0.71
C GLU A 17 1.32 37.98 -1.35
N GLN A 18 2.63 38.01 -1.55
CA GLN A 18 3.29 39.12 -2.27
C GLN A 18 2.81 39.25 -3.72
N THR A 19 2.56 38.10 -4.39
CA THR A 19 2.14 38.11 -5.81
C THR A 19 0.65 38.40 -5.98
N HIS A 20 -0.20 37.90 -5.08
CA HIS A 20 -1.66 37.89 -5.26
C HIS A 20 -2.44 38.70 -4.20
N GLY A 21 -1.77 39.20 -3.18
CA GLY A 21 -2.38 40.03 -2.13
C GLY A 21 -3.60 39.36 -1.48
N ALA A 22 -4.68 40.08 -1.35
CA ALA A 22 -5.93 39.59 -0.77
C ALA A 22 -6.55 38.37 -1.52
N ASN A 23 -6.20 38.19 -2.80
CA ASN A 23 -6.70 37.07 -3.62
C ASN A 23 -5.89 35.77 -3.43
N ALA A 24 -4.81 35.76 -2.67
CA ALA A 24 -3.94 34.60 -2.49
C ALA A 24 -4.70 33.30 -2.16
N ARG A 25 -5.65 33.35 -1.22
CA ARG A 25 -6.48 32.19 -0.83
C ARG A 25 -7.33 31.68 -1.97
N LYS A 26 -7.93 32.57 -2.75
CA LYS A 26 -8.79 32.24 -3.89
C LYS A 26 -7.96 31.57 -4.99
N VAL A 27 -6.84 32.17 -5.37
CA VAL A 27 -5.94 31.66 -6.42
C VAL A 27 -5.39 30.28 -6.05
N VAL A 28 -4.95 30.08 -4.81
CA VAL A 28 -4.51 28.76 -4.31
C VAL A 28 -5.63 27.75 -4.39
N GLY A 29 -6.86 28.09 -3.98
CA GLY A 29 -8.02 27.20 -4.05
C GLY A 29 -8.40 26.82 -5.48
N GLU A 30 -8.37 27.77 -6.41
CA GLU A 30 -8.67 27.54 -7.83
C GLU A 30 -7.61 26.66 -8.49
N ARG A 31 -6.32 26.91 -8.20
CA ARG A 31 -5.23 26.09 -8.73
C ARG A 31 -5.28 24.66 -8.20
N LEU A 32 -5.50 24.50 -6.89
CA LEU A 32 -5.68 23.18 -6.29
C LEU A 32 -6.86 22.43 -6.91
N ARG A 33 -8.01 23.08 -7.06
CA ARG A 33 -9.19 22.46 -7.67
C ARG A 33 -8.92 22.00 -9.11
N ARG A 34 -8.19 22.79 -9.91
CA ARG A 34 -7.77 22.42 -11.26
C ARG A 34 -6.85 21.21 -11.23
N THR A 35 -5.83 21.22 -10.37
CA THR A 35 -4.90 20.08 -10.24
C THR A 35 -5.60 18.80 -9.78
N LEU A 36 -6.59 18.91 -8.88
CA LEU A 36 -7.43 17.76 -8.48
C LEU A 36 -8.23 17.21 -9.67
N ALA A 37 -8.78 18.06 -10.51
CA ALA A 37 -9.52 17.65 -11.71
C ALA A 37 -8.62 16.99 -12.76
N ASP A 38 -7.43 17.53 -12.97
CA ASP A 38 -6.48 17.07 -14.01
C ASP A 38 -5.73 15.80 -13.60
N HIS A 39 -5.31 15.68 -12.34
CA HIS A 39 -4.37 14.65 -11.86
C HIS A 39 -4.94 13.75 -10.76
N GLY A 40 -6.04 14.12 -10.13
CA GLY A 40 -6.69 13.38 -9.07
C GLY A 40 -6.13 13.62 -7.67
N THR A 41 -6.92 13.22 -6.68
CA THR A 41 -6.62 13.44 -5.25
C THR A 41 -5.34 12.74 -4.79
N LEU A 42 -5.10 11.51 -5.23
CA LEU A 42 -3.90 10.76 -4.83
C LEU A 42 -2.62 11.46 -5.30
N HIS A 43 -2.62 12.00 -6.52
CA HIS A 43 -1.50 12.78 -7.05
C HIS A 43 -1.23 14.02 -6.21
N VAL A 44 -2.27 14.80 -5.93
CA VAL A 44 -2.16 16.02 -5.11
C VAL A 44 -1.64 15.72 -3.71
N LEU A 45 -2.08 14.64 -3.07
CA LEU A 45 -1.57 14.25 -1.75
C LEU A 45 -0.09 13.88 -1.79
N ARG A 46 0.38 13.23 -2.85
CA ARG A 46 1.77 12.73 -2.94
C ARG A 46 2.76 13.71 -3.51
N HIS A 47 2.34 14.51 -4.47
CA HIS A 47 3.20 15.41 -5.23
C HIS A 47 2.87 16.89 -5.02
N GLY A 48 1.73 17.19 -4.38
CA GLY A 48 1.27 18.57 -4.23
C GLY A 48 0.70 19.14 -5.53
N PHE A 49 0.75 20.46 -5.65
CA PHE A 49 0.32 21.17 -6.85
C PHE A 49 1.25 22.37 -7.13
N GLU A 50 1.46 22.65 -8.39
CA GLU A 50 2.33 23.74 -8.83
C GLU A 50 1.64 25.09 -8.74
N MET A 51 2.35 26.11 -8.31
CA MET A 51 1.95 27.51 -8.36
C MET A 51 2.93 28.32 -9.19
N LEU A 52 2.39 29.23 -9.99
CA LEU A 52 3.21 30.13 -10.77
C LEU A 52 4.10 30.98 -9.85
N GLY A 53 5.38 31.08 -10.19
CA GLY A 53 6.38 31.83 -9.41
C GLY A 53 7.04 31.02 -8.28
N LEU A 54 6.58 29.81 -7.98
CA LEU A 54 7.25 28.95 -7.01
C LEU A 54 8.14 27.91 -7.71
N ARG A 55 9.33 27.65 -7.12
CA ARG A 55 10.27 26.64 -7.63
C ARG A 55 9.87 25.21 -7.30
N ARG A 56 9.05 25.01 -6.28
CA ARG A 56 8.62 23.70 -5.79
C ARG A 56 7.10 23.66 -5.68
N PRO A 57 6.47 22.52 -5.95
CA PRO A 57 5.05 22.32 -5.70
C PRO A 57 4.68 22.59 -4.24
N ILE A 58 3.49 23.10 -4.01
CA ILE A 58 2.91 23.21 -2.67
C ILE A 58 2.47 21.82 -2.23
N ALA A 59 3.11 21.29 -1.19
CA ALA A 59 2.72 20.03 -0.60
C ALA A 59 1.37 20.18 0.13
N MET A 60 0.53 19.13 0.08
CA MET A 60 -0.76 19.09 0.77
C MET A 60 -0.76 18.17 1.97
N VAL A 61 0.23 17.29 2.12
CA VAL A 61 0.42 16.41 3.27
C VAL A 61 1.92 16.13 3.45
N GLN A 62 2.33 15.93 4.67
CA GLN A 62 3.63 15.36 4.99
C GLN A 62 3.42 13.92 5.45
N PHE A 63 3.88 12.96 4.68
CA PHE A 63 3.90 11.56 5.11
C PHE A 63 5.04 11.32 6.10
N LYS A 64 4.92 10.23 6.88
CA LYS A 64 5.92 9.88 7.88
C LYS A 64 7.29 9.74 7.24
N PRO A 65 8.31 10.49 7.67
CA PRO A 65 9.66 10.34 7.16
C PRO A 65 10.20 8.94 7.47
N ALA A 66 10.99 8.39 6.55
CA ALA A 66 11.66 7.11 6.77
C ALA A 66 12.69 7.19 7.91
N LEU A 67 13.37 8.35 8.03
CA LEU A 67 14.38 8.60 9.05
C LEU A 67 13.84 9.56 10.10
N ALA A 68 14.09 9.24 11.38
CA ALA A 68 13.66 10.06 12.51
C ALA A 68 14.50 11.35 12.71
N MET A 69 15.67 11.45 12.09
CA MET A 69 16.66 12.51 12.34
C MET A 69 16.24 13.89 11.82
N ASN A 70 15.30 14.00 10.90
CA ASN A 70 14.89 15.29 10.35
C ASN A 70 13.74 15.89 11.17
N ALA A 71 14.08 16.75 12.14
CA ALA A 71 13.14 17.39 13.04
C ALA A 71 12.10 18.25 12.29
N GLU A 72 12.48 18.92 11.20
CA GLU A 72 11.57 19.72 10.39
C GLU A 72 10.47 18.86 9.73
N LEU A 73 10.86 17.74 9.12
CA LEU A 73 9.89 16.80 8.52
C LEU A 73 9.00 16.15 9.58
N GLN A 74 9.53 15.86 10.78
CA GLN A 74 8.73 15.36 11.89
C GLN A 74 7.71 16.41 12.36
N ALA A 75 8.12 17.67 12.48
CA ALA A 75 7.22 18.77 12.81
C ALA A 75 6.10 18.95 11.77
N LYS A 76 6.44 18.90 10.48
CA LYS A 76 5.46 18.93 9.37
C LYS A 76 4.52 17.73 9.41
N TYR A 77 5.03 16.53 9.72
CA TYR A 77 4.22 15.33 9.90
C TYR A 77 3.25 15.49 11.08
N ALA A 78 3.71 15.99 12.22
CA ALA A 78 2.88 16.26 13.38
C ALA A 78 1.80 17.32 13.09
N ALA A 79 2.09 18.30 12.24
CA ALA A 79 1.17 19.37 11.86
C ALA A 79 0.01 18.92 10.95
N ASN A 80 0.02 17.69 10.38
CA ASN A 80 -1.11 17.20 9.59
C ASN A 80 -2.40 17.22 10.43
N ARG A 81 -3.47 17.71 9.83
CA ARG A 81 -4.80 17.82 10.44
C ARG A 81 -5.74 16.80 9.79
N LEU A 82 -6.09 15.76 10.53
CA LEU A 82 -7.12 14.80 10.13
C LEU A 82 -8.45 15.25 10.75
N ARG A 83 -9.50 15.26 9.94
CA ARG A 83 -10.84 15.64 10.37
C ARG A 83 -11.86 14.63 9.87
N VAL A 84 -12.83 14.34 10.74
CA VAL A 84 -14.06 13.62 10.40
C VAL A 84 -15.21 14.63 10.46
N VAL A 85 -16.00 14.65 9.41
CA VAL A 85 -17.21 15.49 9.31
C VAL A 85 -18.42 14.57 9.26
N ARG A 86 -19.36 14.77 10.15
CA ARG A 86 -20.62 14.02 10.19
C ARG A 86 -21.67 14.73 9.36
N GLN A 87 -22.59 13.97 8.78
CA GLN A 87 -23.72 14.47 7.96
C GLN A 87 -23.24 15.49 6.93
N LEU A 88 -22.26 15.05 6.13
CA LEU A 88 -21.59 15.90 5.16
C LEU A 88 -22.48 16.17 3.94
N ARG A 89 -23.03 17.36 3.84
CA ARG A 89 -23.66 17.84 2.61
C ARG A 89 -22.58 18.06 1.56
N TYR A 90 -22.66 17.36 0.44
CA TYR A 90 -21.58 17.31 -0.55
C TYR A 90 -21.95 17.94 -1.89
N SER A 91 -23.23 18.14 -2.14
CA SER A 91 -23.74 18.69 -3.40
C SER A 91 -24.20 20.13 -3.25
N GLN A 92 -24.09 20.88 -4.34
CA GLN A 92 -24.74 22.18 -4.51
C GLN A 92 -26.11 22.07 -5.19
N HIS A 93 -26.50 20.87 -5.60
CA HIS A 93 -27.70 20.62 -6.41
C HIS A 93 -28.82 19.92 -5.64
N HIS A 94 -28.51 19.35 -4.49
CA HIS A 94 -29.47 18.64 -3.64
C HIS A 94 -28.98 18.57 -2.18
N GLU A 95 -29.89 18.23 -1.27
CA GLU A 95 -29.66 18.21 0.18
C GLU A 95 -29.11 16.87 0.72
N ASN A 96 -28.75 15.94 -0.15
CA ASN A 96 -28.23 14.64 0.29
C ASN A 96 -26.96 14.78 1.13
N CYS A 97 -26.87 14.02 2.22
CA CYS A 97 -25.72 13.96 3.10
C CYS A 97 -25.07 12.58 3.05
N LEU A 98 -23.77 12.57 3.24
CA LEU A 98 -23.01 11.37 3.61
C LEU A 98 -22.89 11.31 5.13
N ASP A 99 -22.96 10.12 5.72
CA ASP A 99 -22.87 9.99 7.17
C ASP A 99 -21.53 10.48 7.70
N LEU A 100 -20.41 10.12 7.04
CA LEU A 100 -19.10 10.61 7.36
C LEU A 100 -18.30 11.01 6.11
N GLY A 101 -17.50 12.08 6.25
CA GLY A 101 -16.43 12.45 5.35
C GLY A 101 -15.11 12.59 6.10
N LEU A 102 -14.03 11.94 5.62
CA LEU A 102 -12.70 12.02 6.19
C LEU A 102 -11.82 12.94 5.34
N PHE A 103 -11.08 13.81 6.03
CA PHE A 103 -10.26 14.83 5.39
C PHE A 103 -8.84 14.84 5.96
N VAL A 104 -7.86 15.06 5.10
CA VAL A 104 -6.47 15.37 5.49
C VAL A 104 -6.12 16.77 4.99
N ASN A 105 -5.78 17.67 5.89
CA ASN A 105 -5.44 19.07 5.60
C ASN A 105 -6.48 19.79 4.71
N GLY A 106 -7.76 19.37 4.77
CA GLY A 106 -8.86 19.90 4.00
C GLY A 106 -9.09 19.22 2.63
N ILE A 107 -8.28 18.22 2.27
CA ILE A 107 -8.51 17.38 1.09
C ILE A 107 -9.39 16.20 1.51
N PRO A 108 -10.50 15.90 0.84
CA PRO A 108 -11.33 14.74 1.10
C PRO A 108 -10.57 13.47 0.69
N VAL A 109 -10.54 12.48 1.57
CA VAL A 109 -9.80 11.23 1.35
C VAL A 109 -10.67 9.99 1.44
N ALA A 110 -11.77 10.05 2.19
CA ALA A 110 -12.73 8.96 2.26
C ALA A 110 -14.14 9.48 2.58
N THR A 111 -15.15 8.66 2.22
CA THR A 111 -16.55 8.82 2.64
C THR A 111 -17.03 7.53 3.28
N CYS A 112 -18.07 7.59 4.09
CA CYS A 112 -18.68 6.43 4.72
C CYS A 112 -20.19 6.60 4.85
N GLU A 113 -20.95 5.57 4.48
CA GLU A 113 -22.36 5.36 4.81
C GLU A 113 -22.46 4.30 5.88
N ILE A 114 -23.27 4.55 6.91
CA ILE A 114 -23.36 3.72 8.11
C ILE A 114 -24.76 3.16 8.24
N LYS A 115 -24.86 1.88 8.53
CA LYS A 115 -26.12 1.19 8.86
C LYS A 115 -26.00 0.48 10.19
N THR A 116 -27.14 0.26 10.83
CA THR A 116 -27.19 -0.57 12.04
C THR A 116 -27.82 -1.92 11.72
N ASP A 117 -27.16 -3.01 12.10
CA ASP A 117 -27.64 -4.37 11.85
C ASP A 117 -28.95 -4.71 12.56
N TYR A 118 -29.46 -3.80 13.40
CA TYR A 118 -30.79 -3.93 14.02
C TYR A 118 -31.95 -3.70 13.03
N THR A 119 -31.74 -2.87 12.01
CA THR A 119 -32.79 -2.47 11.07
C THR A 119 -32.39 -2.60 9.61
N GLN A 120 -31.11 -2.62 9.32
CA GLN A 120 -30.54 -2.61 7.97
C GLN A 120 -29.24 -3.41 7.97
N ALA A 121 -28.80 -3.85 6.77
CA ALA A 121 -27.52 -4.52 6.60
C ALA A 121 -26.48 -3.60 5.94
N VAL A 122 -25.21 -4.04 5.88
CA VAL A 122 -24.14 -3.32 5.15
C VAL A 122 -24.48 -3.19 3.66
N GLU A 123 -25.23 -4.12 3.12
CA GLU A 123 -25.72 -4.13 1.74
C GLU A 123 -26.66 -2.96 1.44
N ASP A 124 -27.39 -2.45 2.43
CA ASP A 124 -28.20 -1.24 2.27
C ASP A 124 -27.32 0.02 2.11
N ALA A 125 -26.21 0.08 2.81
CA ALA A 125 -25.22 1.15 2.60
C ALA A 125 -24.55 1.05 1.21
N VAL A 126 -24.27 -0.17 0.75
CA VAL A 126 -23.78 -0.42 -0.62
C VAL A 126 -24.82 0.03 -1.65
N LEU A 127 -26.08 -0.34 -1.45
CA LEU A 127 -27.17 0.04 -2.34
C LEU A 127 -27.36 1.58 -2.37
N GLN A 128 -27.24 2.23 -1.22
CA GLN A 128 -27.33 3.69 -1.12
C GLN A 128 -26.23 4.36 -1.95
N TYR A 129 -24.97 3.87 -1.91
CA TYR A 129 -23.90 4.36 -2.78
C TYR A 129 -24.23 4.16 -4.27
N ARG A 130 -24.73 2.98 -4.62
CA ARG A 130 -25.04 2.66 -6.01
C ARG A 130 -26.17 3.47 -6.58
N LYS A 131 -27.20 3.73 -5.78
CA LYS A 131 -28.46 4.38 -6.22
C LYS A 131 -28.45 5.89 -5.97
N ASP A 132 -28.05 6.31 -4.77
CA ASP A 132 -28.33 7.66 -4.26
C ASP A 132 -27.07 8.53 -4.20
N ARG A 133 -25.90 7.99 -4.56
CA ARG A 133 -24.62 8.71 -4.53
C ARG A 133 -23.90 8.65 -5.89
N PRO A 134 -24.57 9.10 -6.97
CA PRO A 134 -23.95 9.11 -8.28
C PRO A 134 -22.78 10.12 -8.32
N PRO A 135 -21.68 9.82 -9.03
CA PRO A 135 -20.58 10.77 -9.20
C PRO A 135 -20.91 11.94 -10.14
N ARG A 136 -22.09 11.92 -10.77
CA ARG A 136 -22.64 12.98 -11.60
C ARG A 136 -24.06 13.28 -11.17
N VAL A 137 -24.45 14.55 -11.27
CA VAL A 137 -25.81 14.98 -10.96
C VAL A 137 -26.78 14.37 -11.98
N ALA A 138 -27.86 13.75 -11.48
CA ALA A 138 -28.85 13.14 -12.33
C ALA A 138 -29.47 14.17 -13.31
N GLY A 139 -29.60 13.80 -14.59
CA GLY A 139 -30.15 14.69 -15.63
C GLY A 139 -29.22 15.86 -16.04
N SER A 140 -27.97 15.88 -15.57
CA SER A 140 -27.00 16.93 -15.86
C SER A 140 -25.62 16.32 -16.12
N ASN A 141 -24.75 17.05 -16.84
CA ASN A 141 -23.33 16.71 -16.97
C ASN A 141 -22.48 17.22 -15.79
N ALA A 142 -23.09 17.87 -14.80
CA ALA A 142 -22.38 18.36 -13.63
C ALA A 142 -21.80 17.22 -12.81
N VAL A 143 -20.58 17.40 -12.35
CA VAL A 143 -19.82 16.39 -11.58
C VAL A 143 -20.02 16.68 -10.09
N GLU A 144 -20.25 15.65 -9.29
CA GLU A 144 -20.18 15.72 -7.83
C GLU A 144 -18.72 15.59 -7.38
N PRO A 145 -18.02 16.71 -7.04
CA PRO A 145 -16.57 16.71 -6.90
C PRO A 145 -16.05 15.76 -5.80
N LEU A 146 -16.84 15.52 -4.75
CA LEU A 146 -16.46 14.63 -3.65
C LEU A 146 -16.52 13.15 -4.06
N LEU A 147 -17.44 12.79 -4.96
CA LEU A 147 -17.73 11.40 -5.33
C LEU A 147 -17.07 10.99 -6.65
N ALA A 148 -16.67 11.98 -7.45
CA ALA A 148 -16.14 11.72 -8.78
C ALA A 148 -14.68 11.27 -8.76
N PHE A 149 -14.42 10.14 -9.39
CA PHE A 149 -13.08 9.66 -9.64
C PHE A 149 -12.44 10.42 -10.81
N PRO A 150 -11.13 10.79 -10.74
CA PRO A 150 -10.16 10.59 -9.65
C PRO A 150 -10.03 11.78 -8.67
N GLN A 151 -10.82 12.83 -8.83
CA GLN A 151 -10.67 14.12 -8.12
C GLN A 151 -11.30 14.16 -6.73
N GLY A 152 -12.21 13.22 -6.43
CA GLY A 152 -12.94 13.15 -5.16
C GLY A 152 -12.22 12.31 -4.09
N ALA A 153 -13.02 11.75 -3.20
CA ALA A 153 -12.52 10.84 -2.17
C ALA A 153 -11.87 9.59 -2.81
N LEU A 154 -10.79 9.11 -2.18
CA LEU A 154 -10.01 7.98 -2.70
C LEU A 154 -10.67 6.62 -2.44
N VAL A 155 -11.53 6.57 -1.40
CA VAL A 155 -12.22 5.35 -1.01
C VAL A 155 -13.57 5.68 -0.37
N HIS A 156 -14.55 4.83 -0.64
CA HIS A 156 -15.91 4.92 -0.11
C HIS A 156 -16.20 3.67 0.69
N PHE A 157 -16.59 3.84 1.95
CA PHE A 157 -16.88 2.76 2.87
C PHE A 157 -18.38 2.61 3.09
N ALA A 158 -18.85 1.39 3.06
CA ALA A 158 -20.16 0.99 3.58
C ALA A 158 -19.90 0.19 4.86
N LEU A 159 -20.50 0.62 5.96
CA LEU A 159 -20.21 0.16 7.31
C LEU A 159 -21.49 -0.28 8.02
N SER A 160 -21.45 -1.44 8.66
CA SER A 160 -22.43 -1.85 9.66
C SER A 160 -21.76 -2.23 10.98
N ASN A 161 -22.52 -2.70 11.96
CA ASN A 161 -21.98 -3.16 13.23
C ASN A 161 -21.07 -4.40 13.07
N SER A 162 -21.32 -5.20 12.03
CA SER A 162 -20.68 -6.50 11.82
C SER A 162 -19.78 -6.58 10.58
N ALA A 163 -19.97 -5.72 9.57
CA ALA A 163 -19.29 -5.83 8.28
C ALA A 163 -18.83 -4.49 7.71
N VAL A 164 -17.72 -4.52 6.95
CA VAL A 164 -17.18 -3.37 6.21
C VAL A 164 -17.02 -3.73 4.74
N ARG A 165 -17.53 -2.87 3.87
CA ARG A 165 -17.30 -2.93 2.42
C ARG A 165 -16.63 -1.65 1.96
N MET A 166 -15.82 -1.72 0.92
CA MET A 166 -15.15 -0.53 0.37
C MET A 166 -15.07 -0.59 -1.15
N THR A 167 -15.05 0.59 -1.76
CA THR A 167 -14.75 0.78 -3.18
C THR A 167 -13.90 2.03 -3.37
N THR A 168 -13.13 2.05 -4.46
CA THR A 168 -12.27 3.21 -4.81
C THR A 168 -12.81 4.01 -5.99
N LYS A 169 -13.92 3.57 -6.58
CA LYS A 169 -14.58 4.26 -7.68
C LYS A 169 -16.07 3.95 -7.63
N LEU A 170 -16.88 5.00 -7.67
CA LEU A 170 -18.33 4.88 -7.84
C LEU A 170 -18.68 4.87 -9.33
N ASP A 171 -19.53 3.94 -9.74
CA ASP A 171 -19.98 3.73 -11.12
C ASP A 171 -21.46 3.29 -11.15
N GLY A 172 -22.31 3.94 -10.35
CA GLY A 172 -23.70 3.57 -10.20
C GLY A 172 -23.87 2.12 -9.75
N PHE A 173 -24.76 1.38 -10.42
CA PHE A 173 -25.02 -0.03 -10.11
C PHE A 173 -23.84 -0.95 -10.44
N ASP A 174 -22.92 -0.57 -11.34
CA ASP A 174 -21.74 -1.33 -11.68
C ASP A 174 -20.61 -1.17 -10.64
N THR A 175 -20.81 -0.36 -9.60
CA THR A 175 -19.86 -0.19 -8.52
C THR A 175 -19.59 -1.52 -7.80
N VAL A 176 -18.33 -1.95 -7.80
CA VAL A 176 -17.90 -3.16 -7.10
C VAL A 176 -17.40 -2.78 -5.71
N PHE A 177 -18.07 -3.29 -4.67
CA PHE A 177 -17.62 -3.20 -3.30
C PHE A 177 -16.89 -4.47 -2.89
N LEU A 178 -15.73 -4.33 -2.26
CA LEU A 178 -14.91 -5.42 -1.75
C LEU A 178 -14.98 -5.46 -0.22
N PRO A 179 -14.93 -6.66 0.38
CA PRO A 179 -14.86 -6.78 1.83
C PRO A 179 -13.52 -6.24 2.36
N LEU A 180 -13.60 -5.52 3.49
CA LEU A 180 -12.45 -5.09 4.27
C LEU A 180 -12.39 -5.83 5.62
N ASP A 181 -13.22 -6.83 5.82
CA ASP A 181 -13.33 -7.60 7.07
C ASP A 181 -12.01 -8.25 7.47
N GLN A 182 -11.81 -8.42 8.78
CA GLN A 182 -10.57 -8.98 9.35
C GLN A 182 -10.42 -10.48 9.05
N GLY A 183 -11.53 -11.18 8.82
CA GLY A 183 -11.62 -12.63 8.82
C GLY A 183 -11.84 -13.17 10.23
N ASP A 184 -12.62 -14.25 10.35
CA ASP A 184 -12.91 -14.92 11.63
C ASP A 184 -12.49 -16.39 11.53
N ALA A 185 -11.48 -16.79 12.31
CA ALA A 185 -10.94 -18.16 12.36
C ALA A 185 -10.66 -18.80 10.99
N GLY A 186 -10.27 -18.00 10.01
CA GLY A 186 -10.01 -18.43 8.62
C GLY A 186 -11.23 -18.34 7.70
N ALA A 187 -12.40 -17.98 8.22
CA ALA A 187 -13.62 -17.67 7.46
C ALA A 187 -13.72 -16.17 7.12
N ALA A 188 -14.74 -15.82 6.34
CA ALA A 188 -15.09 -14.43 6.06
C ALA A 188 -15.80 -13.78 7.26
N GLY A 189 -15.82 -12.44 7.32
CA GLY A 189 -16.48 -11.68 8.37
C GLY A 189 -15.50 -11.10 9.39
N ASN A 190 -16.04 -10.71 10.53
CA ASN A 190 -15.27 -10.14 11.64
C ASN A 190 -15.54 -10.93 12.92
N PRO A 191 -14.51 -11.13 13.77
CA PRO A 191 -14.72 -11.82 15.04
C PRO A 191 -15.65 -11.01 15.94
N PRO A 192 -16.49 -11.65 16.77
CA PRO A 192 -17.31 -10.97 17.76
C PRO A 192 -16.44 -10.12 18.70
N ASN A 193 -16.89 -8.89 18.99
CA ASN A 193 -16.22 -8.01 19.93
C ASN A 193 -17.12 -7.76 21.15
N PRO A 194 -16.85 -8.42 22.30
CA PRO A 194 -17.66 -8.25 23.51
C PRO A 194 -17.66 -6.84 24.09
N GLN A 195 -16.67 -6.01 23.70
CA GLN A 195 -16.47 -4.65 24.24
C GLN A 195 -16.87 -3.56 23.24
N GLY A 196 -17.49 -3.92 22.12
CA GLY A 196 -17.83 -2.95 21.08
C GLY A 196 -18.38 -3.58 19.81
N TYR A 197 -18.24 -2.89 18.71
CA TYR A 197 -18.65 -3.41 17.41
C TYR A 197 -17.56 -4.30 16.80
N ALA A 198 -17.97 -5.35 16.10
CA ALA A 198 -17.04 -6.23 15.36
C ALA A 198 -16.20 -5.44 14.31
N THR A 199 -16.70 -4.29 13.89
CA THR A 199 -16.07 -3.40 12.91
C THR A 199 -15.25 -2.27 13.52
N ASP A 200 -15.04 -2.22 14.82
CA ASP A 200 -14.35 -1.09 15.49
C ASP A 200 -12.86 -0.95 15.09
N TYR A 201 -12.24 -2.01 14.59
CA TYR A 201 -10.90 -1.96 14.00
C TYR A 201 -10.79 -0.92 12.87
N LEU A 202 -11.90 -0.59 12.18
CA LEU A 202 -11.90 0.38 11.10
C LEU A 202 -11.43 1.76 11.62
N TRP A 203 -12.01 2.24 12.73
CA TRP A 203 -11.61 3.54 13.30
C TRP A 203 -10.49 3.43 14.30
N LYS A 204 -10.34 2.31 15.02
CA LYS A 204 -9.27 2.10 15.99
C LYS A 204 -7.93 1.76 15.37
N GLN A 205 -7.91 1.11 14.19
CA GLN A 205 -6.69 0.61 13.55
C GLN A 205 -6.50 1.18 12.15
N VAL A 206 -7.49 1.06 11.23
CA VAL A 206 -7.34 1.47 9.84
C VAL A 206 -7.32 2.99 9.71
N TRP A 207 -8.27 3.70 10.33
CA TRP A 207 -8.36 5.16 10.32
C TRP A 207 -7.55 5.84 11.42
N ALA A 208 -6.89 5.08 12.30
CA ALA A 208 -5.94 5.67 13.24
C ALA A 208 -4.92 6.51 12.49
N ARG A 209 -4.57 7.68 13.03
CA ARG A 209 -3.83 8.75 12.37
C ARG A 209 -2.61 8.25 11.56
N ASP A 210 -1.70 7.55 12.21
CA ASP A 210 -0.46 7.09 11.58
C ASP A 210 -0.71 5.98 10.56
N SER A 211 -1.65 5.09 10.86
CA SER A 211 -2.10 4.04 9.95
C SER A 211 -2.74 4.62 8.69
N TRP A 212 -3.64 5.61 8.85
CA TRP A 212 -4.32 6.22 7.73
C TRP A 212 -3.38 6.99 6.82
N LEU A 213 -2.47 7.78 7.39
CA LEU A 213 -1.44 8.48 6.62
C LEU A 213 -0.48 7.49 5.92
N GLU A 214 -0.14 6.37 6.55
CA GLU A 214 0.65 5.32 5.90
C GLU A 214 -0.10 4.69 4.71
N ILE A 215 -1.40 4.39 4.87
CA ILE A 215 -2.23 3.83 3.80
C ILE A 215 -2.29 4.79 2.62
N LEU A 216 -2.62 6.06 2.84
CA LEU A 216 -2.67 7.09 1.80
C LEU A 216 -1.31 7.29 1.12
N GLY A 217 -0.27 7.30 1.94
CA GLY A 217 1.09 7.50 1.47
C GLY A 217 1.67 6.28 0.77
N ARG A 218 1.45 5.05 1.20
CA ARG A 218 2.22 3.87 0.79
C ARG A 218 1.42 2.72 0.22
N TYR A 219 0.13 2.56 0.57
CA TYR A 219 -0.64 1.40 0.13
C TYR A 219 -1.54 1.66 -1.08
N ILE A 220 -2.14 2.85 -1.22
CA ILE A 220 -3.00 3.12 -2.38
C ILE A 220 -2.16 3.15 -3.65
N VAL A 221 -2.57 2.39 -4.67
CA VAL A 221 -1.85 2.26 -5.94
C VAL A 221 -2.75 2.65 -7.10
N PRO A 222 -2.33 3.59 -7.95
CA PRO A 222 -3.07 3.95 -9.16
C PRO A 222 -2.98 2.80 -10.17
N ARG A 223 -4.13 2.40 -10.75
CA ARG A 223 -4.19 1.44 -11.83
C ARG A 223 -4.51 2.14 -13.14
N LYS A 224 -3.67 1.92 -14.13
CA LYS A 224 -3.79 2.50 -15.45
C LYS A 224 -4.15 1.42 -16.47
N ASN A 225 -4.86 1.82 -17.53
CA ASN A 225 -5.06 0.97 -18.72
C ASN A 225 -3.84 1.04 -19.66
N ASP A 226 -3.89 0.30 -20.77
CA ASP A 226 -2.83 0.27 -21.78
C ASP A 226 -2.56 1.66 -22.38
N ALA A 227 -3.57 2.52 -22.44
CA ALA A 227 -3.45 3.92 -22.86
C ALA A 227 -2.88 4.83 -21.75
N ARG A 228 -2.38 4.28 -20.63
CA ARG A 228 -1.84 4.97 -19.46
C ARG A 228 -2.84 5.88 -18.73
N GLN A 229 -4.13 5.75 -19.00
CA GLN A 229 -5.18 6.49 -18.33
C GLN A 229 -5.50 5.81 -17.00
N LEU A 230 -5.72 6.61 -15.96
CA LEU A 230 -6.11 6.14 -14.64
C LEU A 230 -7.55 5.59 -14.68
N VAL A 231 -7.71 4.31 -14.39
CA VAL A 231 -9.02 3.63 -14.43
C VAL A 231 -9.63 3.42 -13.04
N ASN A 232 -8.81 3.11 -12.06
CA ASN A 232 -9.17 3.01 -10.65
C ASN A 232 -7.92 3.08 -9.77
N THR A 233 -8.10 2.96 -8.45
CA THR A 233 -7.02 2.75 -7.50
C THR A 233 -7.21 1.44 -6.75
N ILE A 234 -6.11 0.81 -6.37
CA ILE A 234 -6.11 -0.37 -5.50
C ILE A 234 -5.98 0.13 -4.06
N PHE A 235 -6.93 -0.25 -3.22
CA PHE A 235 -6.88 -0.08 -1.77
C PHE A 235 -6.59 -1.44 -1.13
N PRO A 236 -5.72 -1.55 -0.10
CA PRO A 236 -5.38 -2.82 0.51
C PRO A 236 -6.59 -3.43 1.23
N ARG A 237 -6.82 -4.73 1.05
CA ARG A 237 -7.73 -5.48 1.91
C ARG A 237 -7.09 -5.66 3.29
N TYR A 238 -7.91 -5.90 4.32
CA TYR A 238 -7.39 -6.00 5.68
C TYR A 238 -6.28 -7.05 5.84
N HIS A 239 -6.48 -8.27 5.34
CA HIS A 239 -5.47 -9.33 5.39
C HIS A 239 -4.15 -8.99 4.68
N GLN A 240 -4.19 -8.17 3.62
CA GLN A 240 -2.99 -7.71 2.92
C GLN A 240 -2.22 -6.68 3.75
N LEU A 241 -2.97 -5.76 4.37
CA LEU A 241 -2.43 -4.75 5.27
C LEU A 241 -1.80 -5.38 6.51
N ASP A 242 -2.52 -6.31 7.14
CA ASP A 242 -2.07 -7.03 8.34
C ASP A 242 -0.81 -7.87 8.04
N ALA A 243 -0.82 -8.69 6.99
CA ALA A 243 0.32 -9.50 6.61
C ALA A 243 1.58 -8.67 6.32
N THR A 244 1.45 -7.58 5.55
CA THR A 244 2.57 -6.70 5.25
C THR A 244 3.14 -6.06 6.52
N ARG A 245 2.27 -5.56 7.40
CA ARG A 245 2.68 -4.95 8.67
C ARG A 245 3.30 -5.95 9.62
N ALA A 246 2.75 -7.16 9.71
CA ALA A 246 3.29 -8.23 10.55
C ALA A 246 4.72 -8.61 10.16
N ILE A 247 5.00 -8.75 8.84
CA ILE A 247 6.35 -9.03 8.35
C ILE A 247 7.30 -7.88 8.67
N VAL A 248 6.91 -6.65 8.33
CA VAL A 248 7.76 -5.48 8.58
C VAL A 248 8.07 -5.32 10.07
N ALA A 249 7.08 -5.57 10.94
CA ALA A 249 7.27 -5.53 12.39
C ALA A 249 8.19 -6.64 12.89
N ALA A 250 8.02 -7.87 12.38
CA ALA A 250 8.87 -9.01 12.73
C ALA A 250 10.34 -8.76 12.30
N VAL A 251 10.56 -8.35 11.04
CA VAL A 251 11.90 -8.05 10.54
C VAL A 251 12.56 -6.89 11.30
N ARG A 252 11.78 -5.87 11.71
CA ARG A 252 12.32 -4.78 12.51
C ARG A 252 12.75 -5.22 13.90
N ARG A 253 12.04 -6.18 14.51
CA ARG A 253 12.33 -6.72 15.85
C ARG A 253 13.49 -7.73 15.81
N ASP A 254 13.40 -8.69 14.88
CA ASP A 254 14.24 -9.90 14.88
C ASP A 254 15.45 -9.76 13.92
N GLY A 255 15.43 -8.73 13.08
CA GLY A 255 16.43 -8.54 12.03
C GLY A 255 16.22 -9.49 10.85
N PRO A 256 17.19 -9.55 9.94
CA PRO A 256 17.19 -10.49 8.83
C PRO A 256 17.68 -11.89 9.27
N GLY A 257 17.15 -12.94 8.63
CA GLY A 257 17.59 -14.33 8.87
C GLY A 257 16.41 -15.29 9.09
N ASP A 258 15.29 -14.81 9.60
CA ASP A 258 14.12 -15.62 9.87
C ASP A 258 13.30 -15.95 8.61
N LYS A 259 12.48 -16.99 8.73
CA LYS A 259 11.60 -17.49 7.68
C LYS A 259 10.15 -17.26 8.07
N TYR A 260 9.40 -16.58 7.20
CA TYR A 260 7.97 -16.30 7.39
C TYR A 260 7.15 -17.00 6.31
N LEU A 261 6.02 -17.59 6.70
CA LEU A 261 5.05 -18.18 5.79
C LEU A 261 3.76 -17.38 5.85
N ILE A 262 3.32 -16.88 4.69
CA ILE A 262 2.03 -16.22 4.54
C ILE A 262 1.15 -17.12 3.68
N GLN A 263 0.04 -17.59 4.27
CA GLN A 263 -0.95 -18.39 3.58
C GLN A 263 -2.18 -17.54 3.31
N HIS A 264 -2.48 -17.31 2.04
CA HIS A 264 -3.68 -16.64 1.57
C HIS A 264 -4.41 -17.52 0.56
N SER A 265 -5.75 -17.46 0.54
CA SER A 265 -6.60 -18.17 -0.42
C SER A 265 -6.32 -17.75 -1.88
N ALA A 266 -6.76 -18.55 -2.84
CA ALA A 266 -6.71 -18.18 -4.25
C ALA A 266 -7.57 -16.91 -4.48
N GLY A 267 -7.12 -16.00 -5.34
CA GLY A 267 -7.84 -14.75 -5.64
C GLY A 267 -7.79 -13.67 -4.55
N SER A 268 -7.07 -13.90 -3.43
CA SER A 268 -6.94 -12.92 -2.34
C SER A 268 -6.05 -11.70 -2.68
N GLY A 269 -5.43 -11.65 -3.85
CA GLY A 269 -4.50 -10.59 -4.24
C GLY A 269 -3.11 -10.71 -3.63
N LYS A 270 -2.57 -11.93 -3.51
CA LYS A 270 -1.21 -12.23 -3.01
C LYS A 270 -0.12 -11.42 -3.69
N THR A 271 -0.25 -11.22 -5.00
CA THR A 271 0.67 -10.42 -5.81
C THR A 271 0.85 -9.02 -5.24
N ASN A 272 -0.25 -8.37 -4.85
CA ASN A 272 -0.21 -7.04 -4.22
C ASN A 272 0.45 -7.10 -2.83
N SER A 273 0.17 -8.13 -2.02
CA SER A 273 0.82 -8.30 -0.71
C SER A 273 2.34 -8.44 -0.86
N ILE A 274 2.81 -9.20 -1.85
CA ILE A 274 4.23 -9.36 -2.16
C ILE A 274 4.82 -8.02 -2.59
N ALA A 275 4.16 -7.29 -3.51
CA ALA A 275 4.62 -6.00 -3.99
C ALA A 275 4.74 -4.98 -2.85
N TRP A 276 3.70 -4.82 -2.01
CA TRP A 276 3.80 -3.94 -0.83
C TRP A 276 4.93 -4.35 0.10
N THR A 277 5.02 -5.65 0.44
CA THR A 277 6.08 -6.13 1.35
C THR A 277 7.46 -5.85 0.79
N ALA A 278 7.69 -6.09 -0.51
CA ALA A 278 8.96 -5.81 -1.15
C ALA A 278 9.35 -4.32 -1.05
N HIS A 279 8.42 -3.41 -1.36
CA HIS A 279 8.66 -1.97 -1.25
C HIS A 279 8.86 -1.51 0.20
N PHE A 280 8.11 -2.07 1.16
CA PHE A 280 8.30 -1.72 2.58
C PHE A 280 9.64 -2.20 3.12
N LEU A 281 10.07 -3.42 2.76
CA LEU A 281 11.36 -3.95 3.18
C LEU A 281 12.52 -3.24 2.50
N ALA A 282 12.39 -2.86 1.23
CA ALA A 282 13.41 -2.10 0.50
C ALA A 282 13.71 -0.72 1.09
N ASP A 283 12.74 -0.15 1.81
CA ASP A 283 12.87 1.14 2.51
C ASP A 283 13.01 0.99 4.04
N LEU A 284 13.17 -0.24 4.55
CA LEU A 284 13.22 -0.47 5.98
C LEU A 284 14.57 -0.06 6.56
N HIS A 285 14.51 0.72 7.66
CA HIS A 285 15.65 1.11 8.47
C HIS A 285 15.48 0.58 9.90
N ASP A 286 16.59 0.25 10.55
CA ASP A 286 16.63 -0.15 11.94
C ASP A 286 16.50 1.06 12.90
N ALA A 287 16.61 0.81 14.20
CA ALA A 287 16.54 1.85 15.23
C ALA A 287 17.68 2.90 15.13
N ASP A 288 18.82 2.48 14.58
CA ASP A 288 19.99 3.33 14.35
C ASP A 288 19.95 4.07 13.01
N ASN A 289 18.81 4.04 12.31
CA ASN A 289 18.61 4.60 10.97
C ASN A 289 19.51 3.97 9.87
N ARG A 290 20.04 2.77 10.10
CA ARG A 290 20.77 2.02 9.08
C ARG A 290 19.79 1.21 8.26
N LYS A 291 20.03 1.14 6.97
CA LYS A 291 19.23 0.35 6.05
C LYS A 291 19.33 -1.14 6.40
N VAL A 292 18.18 -1.82 6.54
CA VAL A 292 18.14 -3.25 6.93
C VAL A 292 18.50 -4.15 5.76
N PHE A 293 18.06 -3.79 4.53
CA PHE A 293 18.31 -4.56 3.31
C PHE A 293 18.86 -3.67 2.20
N ASP A 294 19.97 -4.07 1.60
CA ASP A 294 20.49 -3.40 0.41
C ASP A 294 19.61 -3.71 -0.81
N THR A 295 19.20 -4.97 -0.97
CA THR A 295 18.36 -5.44 -2.06
C THR A 295 17.33 -6.44 -1.55
N VAL A 296 16.11 -6.31 -2.05
CA VAL A 296 15.02 -7.26 -1.88
C VAL A 296 14.84 -8.05 -3.17
N VAL A 297 15.06 -9.36 -3.12
CA VAL A 297 14.89 -10.22 -4.29
C VAL A 297 13.53 -10.92 -4.22
N VAL A 298 12.70 -10.70 -5.23
CA VAL A 298 11.41 -11.35 -5.39
C VAL A 298 11.55 -12.48 -6.39
N VAL A 299 11.27 -13.71 -5.96
CA VAL A 299 11.43 -14.91 -6.77
C VAL A 299 10.07 -15.52 -7.09
N SER A 300 9.75 -15.64 -8.37
CA SER A 300 8.54 -16.30 -8.88
C SER A 300 8.87 -17.73 -9.35
N ASP A 301 7.91 -18.65 -9.15
CA ASP A 301 8.03 -20.05 -9.60
C ASP A 301 7.60 -20.24 -11.06
N ARG A 302 6.80 -19.33 -11.62
CA ARG A 302 6.19 -19.45 -12.96
C ARG A 302 6.41 -18.20 -13.80
N THR A 303 6.70 -18.42 -15.08
CA THR A 303 6.85 -17.35 -16.08
C THR A 303 5.58 -16.52 -16.27
N VAL A 304 4.39 -17.14 -16.29
CA VAL A 304 3.10 -16.44 -16.48
C VAL A 304 2.71 -15.58 -15.26
N LEU A 305 3.06 -16.01 -14.03
CA LEU A 305 2.87 -15.20 -12.83
C LEU A 305 3.93 -14.10 -12.68
N ASP A 306 5.03 -14.25 -13.38
CA ASP A 306 6.14 -13.32 -13.39
C ASP A 306 5.72 -11.96 -13.96
N ASP A 307 5.02 -11.93 -15.10
CA ASP A 307 4.57 -10.68 -15.73
C ASP A 307 3.59 -9.91 -14.84
N GLN A 308 2.60 -10.58 -14.24
CA GLN A 308 1.66 -9.94 -13.31
C GLN A 308 2.34 -9.43 -12.03
N LEU A 309 3.32 -10.18 -11.52
CA LEU A 309 4.08 -9.80 -10.34
C LEU A 309 5.02 -8.63 -10.64
N GLN A 310 5.68 -8.67 -11.80
CA GLN A 310 6.53 -7.60 -12.29
C GLN A 310 5.74 -6.31 -12.48
N GLU A 311 4.57 -6.39 -13.15
CA GLU A 311 3.67 -5.26 -13.35
C GLU A 311 3.20 -4.66 -12.02
N ALA A 312 2.82 -5.52 -11.05
CA ALA A 312 2.42 -5.05 -9.73
C ALA A 312 3.56 -4.35 -9.01
N ILE A 313 4.77 -4.95 -8.97
CA ILE A 313 5.92 -4.37 -8.26
C ILE A 313 6.36 -3.06 -8.93
N THR A 314 6.42 -3.02 -10.25
CA THR A 314 6.75 -1.81 -11.01
C THR A 314 5.64 -0.75 -10.88
N GLY A 315 4.38 -1.16 -10.90
CA GLY A 315 3.24 -0.26 -10.70
C GLY A 315 3.21 0.40 -9.32
N PHE A 316 3.87 -0.20 -8.33
CA PHE A 316 4.02 0.36 -6.97
C PHE A 316 5.25 1.26 -6.84
N GLU A 317 6.12 1.31 -7.85
CA GLU A 317 7.31 2.13 -7.86
C GLU A 317 6.94 3.62 -7.78
N ARG A 318 7.49 4.32 -6.80
CA ARG A 318 7.29 5.76 -6.61
C ARG A 318 8.44 6.59 -7.15
N THR A 319 9.62 5.99 -7.15
CA THR A 319 10.84 6.58 -7.67
C THR A 319 11.34 5.67 -8.78
N GLN A 320 11.44 6.17 -9.99
CA GLN A 320 11.89 5.39 -11.14
C GLN A 320 13.29 4.81 -10.93
N GLY A 321 13.50 3.58 -11.40
CA GLY A 321 14.80 2.92 -11.38
C GLY A 321 15.15 2.17 -10.08
N VAL A 322 14.20 2.07 -9.14
CA VAL A 322 14.34 1.30 -7.90
C VAL A 322 14.17 -0.20 -8.16
N VAL A 323 13.31 -0.56 -9.10
CA VAL A 323 12.99 -1.94 -9.47
C VAL A 323 13.79 -2.35 -10.70
N ALA A 324 14.39 -3.53 -10.67
CA ALA A 324 14.94 -4.22 -11.84
C ALA A 324 14.19 -5.51 -12.07
N VAL A 325 13.82 -5.74 -13.31
CA VAL A 325 13.11 -6.94 -13.76
C VAL A 325 14.02 -7.72 -14.69
N VAL A 326 14.29 -8.99 -14.36
CA VAL A 326 15.19 -9.86 -15.12
C VAL A 326 14.38 -10.60 -16.20
N LYS A 327 14.42 -10.10 -17.44
CA LYS A 327 13.66 -10.63 -18.55
C LYS A 327 14.48 -11.55 -19.49
N GLY A 328 15.79 -11.35 -19.56
CA GLY A 328 16.67 -12.04 -20.49
C GLY A 328 16.68 -11.43 -21.90
N GLU A 329 16.38 -10.14 -22.00
CA GLU A 329 16.43 -9.36 -23.23
C GLU A 329 17.87 -8.89 -23.45
N GLY A 330 18.63 -9.56 -24.32
CA GLY A 330 20.00 -9.14 -24.71
C GLY A 330 21.16 -9.79 -23.95
N ALA A 331 20.95 -10.33 -22.75
CA ALA A 331 21.93 -11.08 -21.98
C ALA A 331 21.29 -12.33 -21.35
N SER A 332 22.12 -13.24 -20.80
CA SER A 332 21.53 -14.35 -20.04
C SER A 332 20.83 -13.80 -18.79
N LYS A 333 19.65 -14.37 -18.43
CA LYS A 333 18.91 -13.96 -17.20
C LYS A 333 19.78 -13.94 -15.95
N SER A 334 20.75 -14.85 -15.84
CA SER A 334 21.70 -14.91 -14.73
C SER A 334 22.67 -13.72 -14.72
N GLN A 335 23.04 -13.24 -15.89
CA GLN A 335 23.91 -12.06 -16.00
C GLN A 335 23.15 -10.77 -15.68
N GLU A 336 21.95 -10.60 -16.22
CA GLU A 336 21.08 -9.46 -15.85
C GLU A 336 20.82 -9.39 -14.35
N LEU A 337 20.57 -10.55 -13.70
CA LEU A 337 20.39 -10.61 -12.26
C LEU A 337 21.67 -10.18 -11.52
N ALA A 338 22.83 -10.68 -11.94
CA ALA A 338 24.10 -10.31 -11.33
C ALA A 338 24.40 -8.81 -11.50
N GLU A 339 24.16 -8.27 -12.68
CA GLU A 339 24.33 -6.82 -12.96
C GLU A 339 23.37 -5.95 -12.15
N ALA A 340 22.09 -6.35 -12.02
CA ALA A 340 21.12 -5.64 -11.20
C ALA A 340 21.51 -5.60 -9.72
N LEU A 341 22.03 -6.71 -9.20
CA LEU A 341 22.55 -6.80 -7.83
C LEU A 341 23.81 -5.95 -7.65
N ALA A 342 24.75 -6.02 -8.60
CA ALA A 342 25.98 -5.21 -8.58
C ALA A 342 25.69 -3.70 -8.72
N ALA A 343 24.63 -3.33 -9.45
CA ALA A 343 24.17 -1.96 -9.58
C ALA A 343 23.43 -1.43 -8.33
N GLY A 344 23.23 -2.25 -7.30
CA GLY A 344 22.57 -1.87 -6.05
C GLY A 344 21.07 -1.56 -6.23
N LYS A 345 20.39 -2.25 -7.15
CA LYS A 345 18.94 -2.09 -7.31
C LYS A 345 18.23 -2.53 -6.03
N LYS A 346 17.31 -1.70 -5.55
CA LYS A 346 16.62 -1.95 -4.26
C LYS A 346 15.67 -3.15 -4.31
N ILE A 347 15.03 -3.40 -5.45
CA ILE A 347 14.15 -4.55 -5.66
C ILE A 347 14.53 -5.21 -6.98
N VAL A 348 14.72 -6.52 -6.95
CA VAL A 348 15.03 -7.33 -8.14
C VAL A 348 14.02 -8.46 -8.26
N VAL A 349 13.37 -8.58 -9.41
CA VAL A 349 12.37 -9.62 -9.68
C VAL A 349 12.97 -10.64 -10.65
N CYS A 350 12.97 -11.91 -10.28
CA CYS A 350 13.51 -12.99 -11.11
C CYS A 350 12.73 -14.31 -10.91
N THR A 351 12.93 -15.26 -11.83
CA THR A 351 12.37 -16.61 -11.70
C THR A 351 13.26 -17.51 -10.83
N LEU A 352 12.67 -18.56 -10.27
CA LEU A 352 13.37 -19.53 -9.44
C LEU A 352 14.53 -20.20 -10.19
N GLN A 353 14.36 -20.45 -11.50
CA GLN A 353 15.37 -21.10 -12.35
C GLN A 353 16.58 -20.20 -12.61
N THR A 354 16.39 -18.89 -12.58
CA THR A 354 17.47 -17.92 -12.82
C THR A 354 18.42 -17.80 -11.63
N PHE A 355 17.87 -17.89 -10.41
CA PHE A 355 18.59 -17.56 -9.20
C PHE A 355 19.82 -18.45 -8.90
N PRO A 356 19.77 -19.80 -8.96
CA PRO A 356 20.94 -20.63 -8.67
C PRO A 356 22.10 -20.36 -9.61
N ARG A 357 21.82 -20.13 -10.88
CA ARG A 357 22.87 -19.86 -11.91
C ARG A 357 23.47 -18.47 -11.80
N ALA A 358 22.77 -17.53 -11.17
CA ALA A 358 23.29 -16.19 -10.94
C ALA A 358 24.20 -16.12 -9.71
N LEU A 359 24.04 -17.01 -8.74
CA LEU A 359 24.84 -17.00 -7.51
C LEU A 359 26.33 -17.12 -7.78
N ASP A 360 26.73 -17.97 -8.74
CA ASP A 360 28.14 -18.13 -9.09
C ASP A 360 28.68 -16.85 -9.72
N LYS A 361 27.91 -16.22 -10.62
CA LYS A 361 28.29 -14.93 -11.23
C LYS A 361 28.29 -13.76 -10.22
N VAL A 362 27.36 -13.79 -9.27
CA VAL A 362 27.36 -12.81 -8.17
C VAL A 362 28.60 -12.96 -7.30
N ARG A 363 29.06 -14.20 -7.02
CA ARG A 363 30.32 -14.44 -6.31
C ARG A 363 31.51 -13.88 -7.07
N GLU A 364 31.63 -14.16 -8.36
CA GLU A 364 32.70 -13.61 -9.23
C GLU A 364 32.70 -12.07 -9.23
N LEU A 365 31.53 -11.44 -9.32
CA LEU A 365 31.39 -9.98 -9.26
C LEU A 365 31.65 -9.42 -7.86
N ALA A 366 31.29 -10.16 -6.81
CA ALA A 366 31.54 -9.78 -5.41
C ALA A 366 33.02 -9.83 -5.07
N GLU A 367 33.72 -10.84 -5.52
CA GLU A 367 35.20 -10.95 -5.34
C GLU A 367 35.92 -9.79 -6.03
N THR A 368 35.35 -9.26 -7.12
CA THR A 368 35.96 -8.15 -7.87
C THR A 368 35.58 -6.75 -7.34
N ARG A 369 34.44 -6.58 -6.63
CA ARG A 369 33.90 -5.27 -6.23
C ARG A 369 33.51 -5.08 -4.78
N LEU A 370 33.37 -6.14 -3.99
CA LEU A 370 32.68 -6.11 -2.69
C LEU A 370 33.56 -6.45 -1.48
N ALA A 371 34.80 -6.03 -1.47
CA ALA A 371 35.64 -6.13 -0.26
C ALA A 371 35.02 -5.40 0.98
N ASN A 372 33.95 -4.62 0.83
CA ASN A 372 33.42 -3.75 1.90
C ASN A 372 31.88 -3.62 2.02
N SER A 373 31.05 -4.47 1.44
CA SER A 373 29.61 -4.34 1.64
C SER A 373 28.90 -5.65 1.98
N SER A 374 28.17 -5.63 3.10
CA SER A 374 27.29 -6.72 3.52
C SER A 374 25.98 -6.66 2.73
N ALA A 375 25.87 -7.44 1.66
CA ALA A 375 24.62 -7.57 0.91
C ALA A 375 23.64 -8.48 1.66
N LEU A 376 22.45 -7.97 1.99
CA LEU A 376 21.36 -8.72 2.56
C LEU A 376 20.29 -8.98 1.50
N ILE A 377 19.90 -10.24 1.33
CA ILE A 377 18.95 -10.67 0.30
C ILE A 377 17.68 -11.20 0.95
N CYS A 378 16.53 -10.61 0.62
CA CYS A 378 15.22 -11.09 1.03
C CYS A 378 14.55 -11.87 -0.12
N TRP A 379 14.10 -13.09 0.17
CA TRP A 379 13.48 -13.98 -0.82
C TRP A 379 11.98 -14.11 -0.61
N PHE A 380 11.22 -13.91 -1.70
CA PHE A 380 9.81 -14.26 -1.79
C PHE A 380 9.63 -15.42 -2.76
N ARG A 381 9.11 -16.54 -2.32
CA ARG A 381 8.75 -17.66 -3.17
C ARG A 381 7.24 -17.86 -3.17
N CYS A 382 6.60 -17.72 -4.34
CA CYS A 382 5.20 -18.11 -4.53
C CYS A 382 5.17 -19.56 -5.04
N VAL A 383 4.77 -20.51 -4.19
CA VAL A 383 4.64 -21.92 -4.55
C VAL A 383 3.17 -22.28 -4.63
N ARG A 384 2.74 -22.83 -5.75
CA ARG A 384 1.45 -23.48 -5.91
C ARG A 384 1.68 -24.99 -5.87
N THR A 385 1.26 -25.66 -4.82
CA THR A 385 1.21 -27.13 -4.80
C THR A 385 0.04 -27.59 -5.65
N ALA A 386 0.32 -28.12 -6.84
CA ALA A 386 -0.60 -28.96 -7.57
C ALA A 386 -0.28 -30.41 -7.18
N SER A 387 -1.03 -31.00 -6.29
CA SER A 387 -1.12 -32.44 -6.13
C SER A 387 -2.40 -32.89 -6.86
N ALA A 388 -2.23 -33.60 -7.96
CA ALA A 388 -3.28 -34.38 -8.53
C ALA A 388 -3.37 -35.67 -7.74
N ALA A 389 -4.42 -35.86 -7.05
CA ALA A 389 -5.24 -37.03 -6.77
C ALA A 389 -5.88 -36.96 -5.38
N MET A 390 -7.19 -37.18 -5.40
CA MET A 390 -8.11 -37.47 -4.30
C MET A 390 -8.48 -36.35 -3.32
N SER A 391 -9.71 -35.90 -3.54
CA SER A 391 -10.78 -35.56 -2.57
C SER A 391 -10.38 -34.85 -1.29
N PHE A 392 -10.94 -33.69 -1.20
CA PHE A 392 -10.98 -32.69 -0.15
C PHE A 392 -10.02 -31.52 -0.35
N THR A 393 -10.49 -30.65 -1.10
CA THR A 393 -10.43 -29.19 -1.17
C THR A 393 -9.66 -28.50 -0.03
N CYS A 394 -8.43 -28.15 -0.31
CA CYS A 394 -7.88 -26.85 0.07
C CYS A 394 -6.63 -26.59 -0.77
N ILE A 395 -6.81 -26.03 -1.96
CA ILE A 395 -5.67 -25.59 -2.78
C ILE A 395 -5.23 -24.23 -2.22
N GLY A 396 -4.39 -24.26 -1.19
CA GLY A 396 -3.70 -23.07 -0.70
C GLY A 396 -2.47 -22.77 -1.56
N CYS A 397 -2.38 -21.60 -2.14
CA CYS A 397 -1.11 -21.10 -2.65
C CYS A 397 -0.28 -20.57 -1.47
N PHE A 398 0.93 -21.05 -1.32
CA PHE A 398 1.86 -20.60 -0.28
C PHE A 398 2.80 -19.54 -0.86
N ALA A 399 2.91 -18.40 -0.19
CA ALA A 399 4.01 -17.46 -0.40
C ALA A 399 4.97 -17.61 0.78
N SER A 400 6.21 -17.97 0.53
CA SER A 400 7.25 -18.03 1.56
C SER A 400 8.29 -16.94 1.34
N ILE A 401 8.65 -16.28 2.43
CA ILE A 401 9.69 -15.25 2.45
C ILE A 401 10.92 -15.87 3.13
N LYS A 402 12.06 -15.86 2.45
CA LYS A 402 13.34 -16.23 3.02
C LYS A 402 14.24 -15.02 3.06
N ILE A 403 14.77 -14.72 4.23
CA ILE A 403 15.66 -13.60 4.47
C ILE A 403 17.04 -14.16 4.79
N TRP A 404 18.06 -13.76 4.03
CA TRP A 404 19.44 -14.25 4.20
C TRP A 404 20.37 -13.08 4.51
N ARG A 405 21.32 -13.33 5.40
CA ARG A 405 22.42 -12.40 5.66
C ARG A 405 23.66 -12.91 4.92
N ALA A 406 24.28 -12.08 4.08
CA ALA A 406 25.59 -12.38 3.57
C ALA A 406 26.62 -12.17 4.68
N ALA A 407 27.54 -13.14 4.86
CA ALA A 407 28.60 -13.02 5.84
C ALA A 407 29.52 -11.85 5.47
N SER A 408 29.78 -10.95 6.40
CA SER A 408 30.83 -9.96 6.25
C SER A 408 32.17 -10.70 6.15
N SER A 409 33.01 -10.32 5.21
CA SER A 409 34.35 -10.87 5.00
C SER A 409 35.32 -10.41 6.09
N ASN A 410 35.12 -10.89 7.32
CA ASN A 410 36.20 -10.97 8.31
C ASN A 410 36.43 -12.44 8.59
N GLY A 411 37.33 -13.01 7.79
CA GLY A 411 38.28 -14.08 8.07
C GLY A 411 37.87 -15.27 8.91
N GLU A 412 36.64 -15.80 8.80
CA GLU A 412 36.33 -17.14 9.27
C GLU A 412 35.49 -17.86 8.22
N SER A 413 36.12 -18.89 7.67
CA SER A 413 35.53 -19.90 6.78
C SER A 413 34.41 -20.62 7.52
N SER A 414 33.14 -20.16 7.34
CA SER A 414 32.00 -20.96 7.72
C SER A 414 31.26 -21.41 6.46
N ALA A 415 31.27 -22.73 6.28
CA ALA A 415 30.46 -23.44 5.30
C ALA A 415 28.99 -22.98 5.37
N PRO A 416 28.22 -23.04 4.27
CA PRO A 416 26.83 -22.69 4.29
C PRO A 416 26.11 -23.65 5.25
N ILE A 417 25.69 -23.12 6.40
CA ILE A 417 24.84 -23.84 7.33
C ILE A 417 23.49 -23.97 6.66
N VAL A 418 23.22 -25.10 6.06
CA VAL A 418 21.88 -25.55 5.75
C VAL A 418 21.27 -25.95 7.09
N ALA A 419 20.72 -24.98 7.81
CA ALA A 419 19.95 -25.26 9.00
C ALA A 419 18.67 -26.01 8.62
N PRO A 420 18.29 -27.07 9.37
CA PRO A 420 17.04 -27.78 9.12
C PRO A 420 15.86 -26.81 9.22
N SER A 421 14.89 -26.98 8.33
CA SER A 421 13.69 -26.15 8.18
C SER A 421 12.84 -26.20 9.45
N ILE A 422 13.02 -25.26 10.35
CA ILE A 422 12.07 -25.04 11.44
C ILE A 422 11.06 -24.00 10.92
N TRP A 423 9.85 -24.45 10.68
CA TRP A 423 8.75 -23.62 10.28
C TRP A 423 8.14 -22.99 11.55
N VAL A 424 8.26 -21.69 11.71
CA VAL A 424 7.51 -20.96 12.73
C VAL A 424 6.34 -20.29 12.02
N PRO A 425 5.10 -20.74 12.24
CA PRO A 425 3.93 -19.99 11.75
C PRO A 425 3.83 -18.70 12.55
N VAL A 426 3.57 -17.59 11.87
CA VAL A 426 3.07 -16.38 12.54
C VAL A 426 1.64 -16.69 12.94
N GLN A 427 1.48 -17.40 14.06
CA GLN A 427 0.21 -17.60 14.73
C GLN A 427 0.05 -16.49 15.76
N ARG A 428 -0.91 -15.59 15.54
CA ARG A 428 -1.69 -15.09 16.67
C ARG A 428 -2.45 -16.30 17.21
N SER A 429 -2.34 -16.56 18.49
CA SER A 429 -2.93 -17.66 19.24
C SER A 429 -4.30 -18.07 18.73
N MET A 430 -4.38 -19.20 17.99
CA MET A 430 -5.61 -19.94 17.84
C MET A 430 -5.67 -20.98 18.96
N PRO A 431 -6.80 -21.13 19.64
CA PRO A 431 -6.99 -22.24 20.56
C PRO A 431 -6.99 -23.54 19.74
N ARG A 432 -6.20 -24.50 20.22
CA ARG A 432 -6.23 -25.88 19.74
C ARG A 432 -7.65 -26.42 19.92
N ARG A 433 -8.29 -26.87 18.85
CA ARG A 433 -9.23 -28.00 18.80
C ARG A 433 -9.80 -28.13 17.39
N PHE A 434 -9.30 -29.09 16.63
CA PHE A 434 -10.09 -29.92 15.73
C PHE A 434 -9.42 -31.30 15.71
N THR A 435 -9.90 -32.14 16.61
CA THR A 435 -9.94 -33.59 16.46
C THR A 435 -11.40 -33.96 16.43
N GLN A 436 -11.79 -34.70 15.38
CA GLN A 436 -12.98 -35.57 15.24
C GLN A 436 -14.36 -34.87 15.12
N ALA A 437 -14.92 -34.81 13.96
CA ALA A 437 -15.95 -35.67 13.37
C ALA A 437 -16.15 -35.30 11.90
#